data_48cb0c0edfaad3cdb066978ea10cea80
#
_entry.id   48cb0c0edfaad3cdb066978ea10cea80
#
_cell.length_a   1.000
_cell.length_b   1.000
_cell.length_c   1.000
_cell.angle_alpha   90.00
_cell.angle_beta   90.00
_cell.angle_gamma   90.00
#
_symmetry.space_group_name_H-M   'P 1'
#
loop_
_entity.id
_entity.type
_entity.pdbx_description
1 polymer ?
#
loop_
_entity_poly.entity_id
_entity_poly.type
_entity_poly.pdbx_seq_one_letter_code
_entity_poly.pdbx_strand_id
1 'polypeptide(L)'
;PDFTMGENALLEIEKFVPKHSKIAIFYGQKAYDEAKQYTDKILNTENYEILAEQCYGKDANYANVNKILQVKGIQSCDALFAIGGGKCIDTVKCAGNILNIPVYTVPTIASTCAAVTKISIMYDLNGTFLEIVQLKNPPVHCFIEPNIIVRAPIKYLWAGIGDTMAKHIESTFSARNDELNFTSELGIKIGENCYYPILRDAKKALEDAKEYKLSQEVERTIQNIIVTTGCVSLIVNPEYNSALSHALFYGLTVRQHIEKGHLHGEVVSYGTLVQLMMDNQMELLKKTYRLHEEIGLPICLADLELRRNEDLSDILEKTVINQELRHVPYKVTEELILNAIMKLEDYRG
;
A
#
# COMPACT_ATOMS: atom_id res chain seq x y z
N PRO A 1 1.35 -4.94 -13.76
CA PRO A 1 0.45 -5.96 -13.24
C PRO A 1 -0.69 -6.20 -14.19
N ASP A 2 -1.24 -7.40 -14.17
CA ASP A 2 -2.47 -7.69 -14.87
C ASP A 2 -3.65 -7.53 -13.89
N PHE A 3 -4.76 -6.91 -14.33
CA PHE A 3 -5.89 -6.65 -13.45
C PHE A 3 -7.20 -6.49 -14.20
N THR A 4 -8.29 -6.81 -13.52
CA THR A 4 -9.66 -6.46 -13.92
C THR A 4 -10.28 -5.60 -12.83
N MET A 5 -10.88 -4.47 -13.21
CA MET A 5 -11.56 -3.58 -12.26
C MET A 5 -12.94 -3.19 -12.78
N GLY A 6 -13.92 -3.18 -11.91
CA GLY A 6 -15.28 -2.75 -12.16
C GLY A 6 -16.31 -3.65 -11.51
N GLU A 7 -17.56 -3.28 -11.65
CA GLU A 7 -18.68 -4.12 -11.19
C GLU A 7 -18.62 -5.50 -11.88
N ASN A 8 -18.74 -6.54 -11.08
CA ASN A 8 -18.59 -7.93 -11.52
C ASN A 8 -17.16 -8.33 -12.00
N ALA A 9 -16.12 -7.62 -11.60
CA ALA A 9 -14.73 -8.00 -11.94
C ALA A 9 -14.41 -9.46 -11.59
N LEU A 10 -15.01 -10.00 -10.54
CA LEU A 10 -14.80 -11.38 -10.11
C LEU A 10 -15.35 -12.43 -11.08
N LEU A 11 -16.33 -12.08 -11.94
CA LEU A 11 -16.81 -12.99 -12.98
C LEU A 11 -15.75 -13.32 -14.04
N GLU A 12 -14.73 -12.47 -14.15
CA GLU A 12 -13.61 -12.68 -15.07
C GLU A 12 -12.62 -13.76 -14.61
N ILE A 13 -12.72 -14.23 -13.34
CA ILE A 13 -11.81 -15.26 -12.78
C ILE A 13 -11.71 -16.49 -13.68
N GLU A 14 -12.83 -16.93 -14.28
CA GLU A 14 -12.85 -18.10 -15.17
C GLU A 14 -12.01 -17.95 -16.44
N LYS A 15 -11.66 -16.72 -16.83
CA LYS A 15 -10.77 -16.46 -17.98
C LYS A 15 -9.30 -16.71 -17.63
N PHE A 16 -8.94 -16.66 -16.35
CA PHE A 16 -7.56 -16.76 -15.87
C PHE A 16 -7.29 -18.07 -15.15
N VAL A 17 -8.31 -18.63 -14.49
CA VAL A 17 -8.23 -19.88 -13.75
C VAL A 17 -9.24 -20.86 -14.36
N PRO A 18 -8.79 -21.91 -15.07
CA PRO A 18 -9.68 -22.89 -15.70
C PRO A 18 -10.61 -23.56 -14.69
N LYS A 19 -11.86 -23.83 -15.11
CA LYS A 19 -12.80 -24.62 -14.28
C LYS A 19 -12.18 -25.95 -13.90
N HIS A 20 -12.57 -26.45 -12.73
CA HIS A 20 -12.09 -27.69 -12.10
C HIS A 20 -10.61 -27.64 -11.68
N SER A 21 -9.95 -26.47 -11.75
CA SER A 21 -8.63 -26.30 -11.11
C SER A 21 -8.73 -26.51 -9.61
N LYS A 22 -7.64 -27.01 -9.02
CA LYS A 22 -7.46 -27.13 -7.58
C LYS A 22 -7.05 -25.79 -7.01
N ILE A 23 -7.86 -25.20 -6.17
CA ILE A 23 -7.59 -23.88 -5.60
C ILE A 23 -7.55 -23.91 -4.08
N ALA A 24 -6.82 -22.97 -3.49
CA ALA A 24 -6.92 -22.68 -2.07
C ALA A 24 -7.20 -21.19 -1.87
N ILE A 25 -8.13 -20.88 -0.96
CA ILE A 25 -8.63 -19.53 -0.68
C ILE A 25 -8.18 -19.14 0.73
N PHE A 26 -7.42 -18.06 0.84
CA PHE A 26 -6.98 -17.49 2.11
C PHE A 26 -7.50 -16.07 2.24
N TYR A 27 -8.08 -15.76 3.40
CA TYR A 27 -8.78 -14.50 3.57
C TYR A 27 -8.58 -13.87 4.95
N GLY A 28 -8.83 -12.55 5.03
CA GLY A 28 -9.05 -11.85 6.29
C GLY A 28 -10.52 -11.99 6.69
N GLN A 29 -10.82 -12.46 7.90
CA GLN A 29 -12.19 -12.85 8.28
C GLN A 29 -13.24 -11.76 8.01
N LYS A 30 -13.06 -10.56 8.57
CA LYS A 30 -14.02 -9.45 8.35
C LYS A 30 -14.16 -9.04 6.89
N ALA A 31 -13.05 -9.08 6.15
CA ALA A 31 -13.00 -8.75 4.75
C ALA A 31 -13.75 -9.78 3.90
N TYR A 32 -13.62 -11.05 4.27
CA TYR A 32 -14.29 -12.14 3.56
C TYR A 32 -15.79 -12.14 3.78
N ASP A 33 -16.24 -11.86 5.01
CA ASP A 33 -17.66 -11.76 5.31
C ASP A 33 -18.38 -10.74 4.40
N GLU A 34 -17.72 -9.59 4.12
CA GLU A 34 -18.25 -8.58 3.18
C GLU A 34 -18.08 -8.97 1.71
N ALA A 35 -16.98 -9.63 1.35
CA ALA A 35 -16.69 -10.04 -0.02
C ALA A 35 -17.48 -11.28 -0.46
N LYS A 36 -17.97 -12.09 0.49
CA LYS A 36 -18.56 -13.42 0.25
C LYS A 36 -19.68 -13.40 -0.77
N GLN A 37 -20.57 -12.43 -0.73
CA GLN A 37 -21.67 -12.29 -1.70
C GLN A 37 -21.20 -12.14 -3.16
N TYR A 38 -19.96 -11.73 -3.37
CA TYR A 38 -19.33 -11.58 -4.69
C TYR A 38 -18.50 -12.81 -5.05
N THR A 39 -17.74 -13.35 -4.09
CA THR A 39 -16.81 -14.47 -4.31
C THR A 39 -17.52 -15.81 -4.45
N ASP A 40 -18.57 -16.08 -3.66
CA ASP A 40 -19.29 -17.36 -3.68
C ASP A 40 -19.97 -17.67 -5.02
N LYS A 41 -20.24 -16.64 -5.82
CA LYS A 41 -20.80 -16.81 -7.16
C LYS A 41 -19.87 -17.53 -8.12
N ILE A 42 -18.56 -17.41 -7.89
CA ILE A 42 -17.52 -17.92 -8.78
C ILE A 42 -16.61 -18.93 -8.07
N LEU A 43 -16.11 -18.58 -6.88
CA LEU A 43 -15.19 -19.43 -6.11
C LEU A 43 -16.01 -20.42 -5.27
N ASN A 44 -16.58 -21.43 -5.92
CA ASN A 44 -17.40 -22.47 -5.31
C ASN A 44 -17.05 -23.87 -5.81
N THR A 45 -17.57 -24.90 -5.16
CA THR A 45 -17.28 -26.30 -5.47
C THR A 45 -17.86 -26.80 -6.80
N GLU A 46 -18.77 -26.07 -7.41
CA GLU A 46 -19.27 -26.39 -8.76
C GLU A 46 -18.25 -26.04 -9.83
N ASN A 47 -17.50 -24.96 -9.60
CA ASN A 47 -16.51 -24.45 -10.54
C ASN A 47 -15.10 -24.99 -10.25
N TYR A 48 -14.74 -25.21 -8.97
CA TYR A 48 -13.36 -25.53 -8.56
C TYR A 48 -13.28 -26.65 -7.53
N GLU A 49 -12.17 -27.39 -7.50
CA GLU A 49 -11.80 -28.27 -6.40
C GLU A 49 -11.14 -27.43 -5.30
N ILE A 50 -11.91 -27.05 -4.27
CA ILE A 50 -11.44 -26.21 -3.17
C ILE A 50 -10.71 -27.06 -2.14
N LEU A 51 -9.36 -27.02 -2.12
CA LEU A 51 -8.52 -27.78 -1.18
C LEU A 51 -8.51 -27.14 0.22
N ALA A 52 -8.61 -25.81 0.29
CA ALA A 52 -8.71 -25.08 1.54
C ALA A 52 -9.44 -23.75 1.35
N GLU A 53 -10.22 -23.41 2.36
CA GLU A 53 -10.87 -22.10 2.49
C GLU A 53 -10.75 -21.68 3.95
N GLN A 54 -9.80 -20.80 4.26
CA GLN A 54 -9.49 -20.48 5.64
C GLN A 54 -8.91 -19.08 5.85
N CYS A 55 -9.08 -18.56 7.07
CA CYS A 55 -8.46 -17.31 7.48
C CYS A 55 -6.94 -17.44 7.49
N TYR A 56 -6.24 -16.47 6.88
CA TYR A 56 -4.77 -16.45 6.81
C TYR A 56 -4.11 -16.22 8.18
N GLY A 57 -4.85 -15.68 9.12
CA GLY A 57 -4.37 -15.24 10.42
C GLY A 57 -4.68 -13.75 10.66
N LYS A 58 -3.82 -13.06 11.36
CA LYS A 58 -4.01 -11.65 11.72
C LYS A 58 -2.98 -10.71 11.11
N ASP A 59 -1.72 -11.15 11.06
CA ASP A 59 -0.60 -10.36 10.59
C ASP A 59 0.21 -11.09 9.52
N ALA A 60 0.91 -10.33 8.66
CA ALA A 60 1.81 -10.87 7.67
C ALA A 60 3.12 -11.28 8.34
N ASN A 61 3.18 -12.51 8.84
CA ASN A 61 4.35 -13.07 9.49
C ASN A 61 4.60 -14.52 9.04
N TYR A 62 5.82 -15.00 9.27
CA TYR A 62 6.20 -16.35 8.85
C TYR A 62 5.43 -17.47 9.55
N ALA A 63 4.89 -17.23 10.75
CA ALA A 63 4.02 -18.22 11.40
C ALA A 63 2.72 -18.43 10.61
N ASN A 64 2.14 -17.37 10.06
CA ASN A 64 0.94 -17.45 9.22
C ASN A 64 1.28 -17.99 7.82
N VAL A 65 2.42 -17.62 7.23
CA VAL A 65 2.93 -18.25 6.00
C VAL A 65 3.07 -19.76 6.19
N ASN A 66 3.71 -20.21 7.27
CA ASN A 66 3.88 -21.62 7.58
C ASN A 66 2.56 -22.39 7.74
N LYS A 67 1.51 -21.75 8.29
CA LYS A 67 0.17 -22.39 8.33
C LYS A 67 -0.35 -22.69 6.94
N ILE A 68 -0.16 -21.78 5.97
CA ILE A 68 -0.53 -22.00 4.58
C ILE A 68 0.28 -23.16 4.00
N LEU A 69 1.60 -23.17 4.22
CA LEU A 69 2.50 -24.24 3.71
C LEU A 69 2.16 -25.62 4.26
N GLN A 70 1.54 -25.70 5.44
CA GLN A 70 1.15 -26.95 6.11
C GLN A 70 -0.25 -27.45 5.73
N VAL A 71 -1.00 -26.72 4.91
CA VAL A 71 -2.31 -27.19 4.41
C VAL A 71 -2.11 -28.49 3.62
N LYS A 72 -2.88 -29.50 3.99
CA LYS A 72 -2.78 -30.83 3.34
C LYS A 72 -3.07 -30.71 1.84
N GLY A 73 -2.16 -31.14 1.01
CA GLY A 73 -2.31 -31.11 -0.45
C GLY A 73 -2.05 -29.75 -1.10
N ILE A 74 -1.62 -28.72 -0.35
CA ILE A 74 -1.39 -27.37 -0.89
C ILE A 74 -0.48 -27.35 -2.11
N GLN A 75 0.54 -28.22 -2.15
CA GLN A 75 1.49 -28.30 -3.26
C GLN A 75 0.86 -28.80 -4.58
N SER A 76 -0.35 -29.35 -4.53
CA SER A 76 -1.10 -29.75 -5.72
C SER A 76 -2.11 -28.69 -6.18
N CYS A 77 -2.15 -27.53 -5.55
CA CYS A 77 -2.98 -26.42 -6.01
C CYS A 77 -2.46 -25.85 -7.32
N ASP A 78 -3.39 -25.52 -8.20
CA ASP A 78 -3.13 -24.78 -9.44
C ASP A 78 -3.11 -23.26 -9.18
N ALA A 79 -3.80 -22.79 -8.14
CA ALA A 79 -3.88 -21.37 -7.79
C ALA A 79 -4.15 -21.14 -6.30
N LEU A 80 -3.58 -20.05 -5.76
CA LEU A 80 -3.91 -19.49 -4.45
C LEU A 80 -4.66 -18.18 -4.62
N PHE A 81 -5.76 -18.02 -3.90
CA PHE A 81 -6.51 -16.78 -3.83
C PHE A 81 -6.25 -16.06 -2.51
N ALA A 82 -5.91 -14.77 -2.58
CA ALA A 82 -5.75 -13.88 -1.44
C ALA A 82 -6.90 -12.87 -1.43
N ILE A 83 -7.86 -13.01 -0.51
CA ILE A 83 -9.04 -12.15 -0.38
C ILE A 83 -8.91 -11.32 0.89
N GLY A 84 -8.55 -10.02 0.77
CA GLY A 84 -8.35 -9.20 1.95
C GLY A 84 -7.56 -7.92 1.72
N GLY A 85 -7.10 -7.33 2.81
CA GLY A 85 -6.17 -6.20 2.78
C GLY A 85 -4.71 -6.63 2.62
N GLY A 86 -3.79 -5.64 2.64
CA GLY A 86 -2.36 -5.84 2.39
C GLY A 86 -1.72 -6.99 3.17
N LYS A 87 -1.96 -7.09 4.49
CA LYS A 87 -1.37 -8.16 5.33
C LYS A 87 -1.80 -9.57 4.91
N CYS A 88 -3.07 -9.75 4.50
CA CYS A 88 -3.54 -11.02 3.94
C CYS A 88 -2.82 -11.33 2.63
N ILE A 89 -2.81 -10.36 1.73
CA ILE A 89 -2.23 -10.48 0.40
C ILE A 89 -0.74 -10.78 0.50
N ASP A 90 0.01 -10.09 1.36
CA ASP A 90 1.44 -10.29 1.55
C ASP A 90 1.76 -11.68 2.10
N THR A 91 0.95 -12.19 3.04
CA THR A 91 1.11 -13.55 3.57
C THR A 91 0.94 -14.61 2.48
N VAL A 92 -0.12 -14.49 1.67
CA VAL A 92 -0.43 -15.46 0.61
C VAL A 92 0.57 -15.36 -0.54
N LYS A 93 1.00 -14.15 -0.92
CA LYS A 93 2.07 -13.94 -1.91
C LYS A 93 3.37 -14.61 -1.48
N CYS A 94 3.77 -14.44 -0.21
CA CYS A 94 4.95 -15.08 0.34
C CYS A 94 4.85 -16.60 0.27
N ALA A 95 3.72 -17.18 0.68
CA ALA A 95 3.47 -18.62 0.60
C ALA A 95 3.48 -19.11 -0.86
N GLY A 96 2.80 -18.43 -1.78
CA GLY A 96 2.77 -18.78 -3.20
C GLY A 96 4.17 -18.73 -3.85
N ASN A 97 4.99 -17.75 -3.46
CA ASN A 97 6.38 -17.65 -3.91
C ASN A 97 7.23 -18.85 -3.45
N ILE A 98 7.06 -19.29 -2.20
CA ILE A 98 7.76 -20.46 -1.64
C ILE A 98 7.30 -21.74 -2.33
N LEU A 99 5.98 -21.89 -2.53
CA LEU A 99 5.39 -23.08 -3.18
C LEU A 99 5.56 -23.08 -4.70
N ASN A 100 5.94 -21.94 -5.29
CA ASN A 100 5.93 -21.69 -6.74
C ASN A 100 4.54 -21.93 -7.36
N ILE A 101 3.48 -21.50 -6.66
CA ILE A 101 2.09 -21.56 -7.09
C ILE A 101 1.61 -20.15 -7.45
N PRO A 102 0.87 -19.97 -8.56
CA PRO A 102 0.30 -18.68 -8.95
C PRO A 102 -0.62 -18.10 -7.87
N VAL A 103 -0.47 -16.81 -7.60
CA VAL A 103 -1.34 -16.08 -6.66
C VAL A 103 -2.26 -15.13 -7.43
N TYR A 104 -3.53 -15.15 -7.08
CA TYR A 104 -4.57 -14.24 -7.53
C TYR A 104 -5.05 -13.41 -6.34
N THR A 105 -5.24 -12.12 -6.54
CA THR A 105 -5.59 -11.21 -5.45
C THR A 105 -6.95 -10.59 -5.64
N VAL A 106 -7.71 -10.50 -4.54
CA VAL A 106 -8.99 -9.79 -4.44
C VAL A 106 -8.87 -8.79 -3.28
N PRO A 107 -8.39 -7.57 -3.55
CA PRO A 107 -8.27 -6.56 -2.50
C PRO A 107 -9.65 -6.11 -2.02
N THR A 108 -9.82 -6.07 -0.70
CA THR A 108 -11.08 -5.63 -0.06
C THR A 108 -10.99 -4.23 0.52
N ILE A 109 -9.82 -3.64 0.49
CA ILE A 109 -9.53 -2.24 0.87
C ILE A 109 -8.53 -1.66 -0.13
N ALA A 110 -8.56 -0.35 -0.30
CA ALA A 110 -7.57 0.40 -1.06
C ALA A 110 -6.72 1.24 -0.09
N SER A 111 -5.76 0.60 0.57
CA SER A 111 -4.83 1.28 1.50
C SER A 111 -3.40 1.27 1.01
N THR A 112 -3.04 0.35 0.11
CA THR A 112 -1.70 0.19 -0.50
C THR A 112 -1.82 -0.52 -1.85
N CYS A 113 -0.72 -0.59 -2.58
CA CYS A 113 -0.61 -1.32 -3.85
C CYS A 113 -0.21 -2.81 -3.69
N ALA A 114 -0.26 -3.38 -2.49
CA ALA A 114 0.19 -4.75 -2.20
C ALA A 114 -0.41 -5.82 -3.12
N ALA A 115 -1.65 -5.59 -3.61
CA ALA A 115 -2.38 -6.52 -4.45
C ALA A 115 -1.75 -6.77 -5.84
N VAL A 116 -0.83 -5.92 -6.27
CA VAL A 116 -0.24 -5.98 -7.63
C VAL A 116 1.29 -5.95 -7.63
N THR A 117 1.93 -5.80 -6.47
CA THR A 117 3.40 -5.70 -6.36
C THR A 117 4.08 -7.04 -6.14
N LYS A 118 5.38 -7.11 -6.48
CA LYS A 118 6.24 -8.28 -6.25
C LYS A 118 7.05 -8.21 -4.96
N ILE A 119 6.52 -7.53 -3.94
CA ILE A 119 7.09 -7.49 -2.59
C ILE A 119 6.05 -7.92 -1.57
N SER A 120 6.50 -8.43 -0.44
CA SER A 120 5.66 -8.67 0.73
C SER A 120 6.30 -8.04 1.95
N ILE A 121 5.53 -7.28 2.70
CA ILE A 121 5.97 -6.67 3.95
C ILE A 121 5.73 -7.66 5.07
N MET A 122 6.80 -8.10 5.73
CA MET A 122 6.73 -9.08 6.80
C MET A 122 6.97 -8.44 8.15
N TYR A 123 6.26 -8.94 9.14
CA TYR A 123 6.29 -8.49 10.52
C TYR A 123 6.73 -9.63 11.45
N ASP A 124 7.26 -9.28 12.62
CA ASP A 124 7.51 -10.25 13.67
C ASP A 124 6.21 -10.66 14.39
N LEU A 125 6.30 -11.52 15.39
CA LEU A 125 5.14 -11.99 16.17
C LEU A 125 4.51 -10.90 17.07
N ASN A 126 5.23 -9.79 17.29
CA ASN A 126 4.74 -8.64 18.06
C ASN A 126 4.06 -7.59 17.17
N GLY A 127 4.12 -7.79 15.84
CA GLY A 127 3.58 -6.88 14.84
C GLY A 127 4.56 -5.78 14.41
N THR A 128 5.85 -5.88 14.80
CA THR A 128 6.90 -4.94 14.40
C THR A 128 7.40 -5.30 13.01
N PHE A 129 7.69 -4.28 12.19
CA PHE A 129 8.29 -4.48 10.86
C PHE A 129 9.56 -5.35 10.97
N LEU A 130 9.63 -6.39 10.15
CA LEU A 130 10.76 -7.30 10.10
C LEU A 130 11.60 -7.08 8.84
N GLU A 131 11.00 -7.26 7.66
CA GLU A 131 11.70 -7.15 6.39
C GLU A 131 10.75 -6.96 5.19
N ILE A 132 11.33 -6.55 4.06
CA ILE A 132 10.68 -6.54 2.75
C ILE A 132 11.16 -7.76 1.97
N VAL A 133 10.27 -8.72 1.76
CA VAL A 133 10.58 -9.92 0.96
C VAL A 133 10.40 -9.60 -0.52
N GLN A 134 11.47 -9.75 -1.30
CA GLN A 134 11.41 -9.67 -2.75
C GLN A 134 10.87 -10.99 -3.31
N LEU A 135 9.77 -10.93 -4.03
CA LEU A 135 9.15 -12.10 -4.65
C LEU A 135 9.67 -12.29 -6.07
N LYS A 136 9.67 -13.52 -6.54
CA LYS A 136 10.07 -13.84 -7.91
C LYS A 136 9.16 -13.19 -8.94
N ASN A 137 7.85 -13.25 -8.70
CA ASN A 137 6.82 -12.71 -9.57
C ASN A 137 5.78 -11.90 -8.76
N PRO A 138 5.13 -10.90 -9.35
CA PRO A 138 3.93 -10.31 -8.78
C PRO A 138 2.76 -11.33 -8.84
N PRO A 139 1.61 -11.06 -8.21
CA PRO A 139 0.37 -11.79 -8.46
C PRO A 139 0.07 -11.88 -9.96
N VAL A 140 -0.44 -13.03 -10.38
CA VAL A 140 -0.76 -13.26 -11.81
C VAL A 140 -1.85 -12.31 -12.28
N HIS A 141 -2.90 -12.13 -11.47
CA HIS A 141 -3.98 -11.21 -11.76
C HIS A 141 -4.58 -10.65 -10.47
N CYS A 142 -5.03 -9.39 -10.54
CA CYS A 142 -5.72 -8.70 -9.46
C CYS A 142 -7.16 -8.40 -9.88
N PHE A 143 -8.14 -8.94 -9.15
CA PHE A 143 -9.56 -8.69 -9.38
C PHE A 143 -10.07 -7.63 -8.41
N ILE A 144 -10.36 -6.44 -8.90
CA ILE A 144 -10.77 -5.28 -8.10
C ILE A 144 -12.28 -5.08 -8.30
N GLU A 145 -13.05 -5.47 -7.29
CA GLU A 145 -14.49 -5.19 -7.20
C GLU A 145 -14.70 -3.93 -6.35
N PRO A 146 -14.96 -2.77 -6.95
CA PRO A 146 -15.04 -1.51 -6.21
C PRO A 146 -16.17 -1.47 -5.19
N ASN A 147 -17.24 -2.25 -5.41
CA ASN A 147 -18.35 -2.36 -4.48
C ASN A 147 -17.96 -2.99 -3.12
N ILE A 148 -16.92 -3.83 -3.09
CA ILE A 148 -16.35 -4.34 -1.84
C ILE A 148 -15.58 -3.21 -1.14
N ILE A 149 -14.74 -2.51 -1.89
CA ILE A 149 -13.80 -1.52 -1.34
C ILE A 149 -14.54 -0.27 -0.81
N VAL A 150 -15.58 0.20 -1.51
CA VAL A 150 -16.33 1.38 -1.09
C VAL A 150 -17.10 1.14 0.22
N ARG A 151 -17.38 -0.11 0.58
CA ARG A 151 -18.03 -0.50 1.84
C ARG A 151 -17.04 -0.72 2.99
N ALA A 152 -15.75 -0.76 2.70
CA ALA A 152 -14.73 -0.89 3.73
C ALA A 152 -14.66 0.37 4.62
N PRO A 153 -14.15 0.26 5.85
CA PRO A 153 -13.95 1.42 6.70
C PRO A 153 -13.14 2.51 5.97
N ILE A 154 -13.74 3.70 5.87
CA ILE A 154 -13.24 4.84 5.07
C ILE A 154 -11.77 5.20 5.34
N LYS A 155 -11.31 4.95 6.56
CA LYS A 155 -9.92 5.22 6.96
C LYS A 155 -8.88 4.52 6.09
N TYR A 156 -9.21 3.39 5.47
CA TYR A 156 -8.27 2.68 4.60
C TYR A 156 -8.11 3.38 3.24
N LEU A 157 -9.20 3.87 2.66
CA LEU A 157 -9.15 4.69 1.44
C LEU A 157 -8.42 6.01 1.73
N TRP A 158 -8.71 6.64 2.85
CA TRP A 158 -8.08 7.86 3.32
C TRP A 158 -6.56 7.71 3.50
N ALA A 159 -6.11 6.67 4.19
CA ALA A 159 -4.68 6.39 4.34
C ALA A 159 -4.02 6.03 3.00
N GLY A 160 -4.72 5.28 2.14
CA GLY A 160 -4.23 4.94 0.80
C GLY A 160 -4.00 6.15 -0.10
N ILE A 161 -4.80 7.21 0.04
CA ILE A 161 -4.58 8.49 -0.62
C ILE A 161 -3.21 9.08 -0.21
N GLY A 162 -2.91 9.10 1.10
CA GLY A 162 -1.65 9.62 1.62
C GLY A 162 -0.43 8.82 1.12
N ASP A 163 -0.51 7.48 1.17
CA ASP A 163 0.54 6.59 0.68
C ASP A 163 0.80 6.76 -0.83
N THR A 164 -0.28 6.88 -1.60
CA THR A 164 -0.19 7.02 -3.06
C THR A 164 0.48 8.32 -3.49
N MET A 165 0.20 9.44 -2.83
CA MET A 165 0.83 10.73 -3.14
C MET A 165 2.34 10.70 -2.91
N ALA A 166 2.80 10.01 -1.87
CA ALA A 166 4.22 9.84 -1.59
C ALA A 166 4.97 9.21 -2.76
N LYS A 167 4.35 8.29 -3.49
CA LYS A 167 4.98 7.57 -4.60
C LYS A 167 5.58 8.49 -5.67
N HIS A 168 4.82 9.51 -6.09
CA HIS A 168 5.33 10.50 -7.06
C HIS A 168 6.45 11.36 -6.48
N ILE A 169 6.26 11.86 -5.27
CA ILE A 169 7.20 12.77 -4.60
C ILE A 169 8.54 12.06 -4.36
N GLU A 170 8.50 10.83 -3.86
CA GLU A 170 9.70 10.07 -3.54
C GLU A 170 10.44 9.57 -4.78
N SER A 171 9.71 9.04 -5.77
CA SER A 171 10.35 8.53 -6.99
C SER A 171 11.04 9.63 -7.79
N THR A 172 10.43 10.82 -7.87
CA THR A 172 11.04 11.97 -8.54
C THR A 172 12.24 12.54 -7.75
N PHE A 173 12.17 12.48 -6.42
CA PHE A 173 13.27 12.90 -5.55
C PHE A 173 14.46 11.96 -5.68
N SER A 174 14.26 10.65 -5.50
CA SER A 174 15.34 9.66 -5.55
C SER A 174 16.03 9.60 -6.91
N ALA A 175 15.26 9.70 -7.99
CA ALA A 175 15.79 9.58 -9.36
C ALA A 175 16.41 10.86 -9.93
N ARG A 176 16.35 11.98 -9.21
CA ARG A 176 16.63 13.34 -9.74
C ARG A 176 17.97 13.51 -10.43
N ASN A 177 19.03 12.91 -9.90
CA ASN A 177 20.39 13.08 -10.37
C ASN A 177 20.88 11.97 -11.30
N ASP A 178 20.02 11.01 -11.62
CA ASP A 178 20.38 9.82 -12.38
C ASP A 178 20.06 9.98 -13.88
N GLU A 179 20.85 9.35 -14.70
CA GLU A 179 20.49 9.06 -16.08
C GLU A 179 19.52 7.87 -16.09
N LEU A 180 18.24 8.15 -16.39
CA LEU A 180 17.19 7.18 -16.27
C LEU A 180 17.20 6.20 -17.45
N ASN A 181 17.03 4.91 -17.15
CA ASN A 181 16.68 3.95 -18.18
C ASN A 181 15.19 4.13 -18.59
N PHE A 182 14.83 3.57 -19.75
CA PHE A 182 13.49 3.70 -20.33
C PHE A 182 12.36 3.34 -19.36
N THR A 183 12.49 2.24 -18.59
CA THR A 183 11.42 1.78 -17.69
C THR A 183 11.28 2.72 -16.49
N SER A 184 12.37 3.22 -15.94
CA SER A 184 12.33 4.19 -14.84
C SER A 184 11.75 5.53 -15.28
N GLU A 185 12.14 6.03 -16.47
CA GLU A 185 11.56 7.24 -17.05
C GLU A 185 10.04 7.09 -17.23
N LEU A 186 9.59 5.98 -17.83
CA LEU A 186 8.17 5.67 -17.98
C LEU A 186 7.46 5.59 -16.63
N GLY A 187 8.06 4.92 -15.63
CA GLY A 187 7.49 4.78 -14.29
C GLY A 187 7.33 6.11 -13.57
N ILE A 188 8.30 7.00 -13.67
CA ILE A 188 8.21 8.36 -13.10
C ILE A 188 7.09 9.15 -13.77
N LYS A 189 6.92 9.02 -15.09
CA LYS A 189 5.79 9.66 -15.81
C LYS A 189 4.44 9.09 -15.38
N ILE A 190 4.32 7.78 -15.23
CA ILE A 190 3.12 7.15 -14.68
C ILE A 190 2.87 7.63 -13.25
N GLY A 191 3.93 7.88 -12.47
CA GLY A 191 3.86 8.38 -11.09
C GLY A 191 3.13 9.72 -10.96
N GLU A 192 3.08 10.55 -12.00
CA GLU A 192 2.28 11.78 -12.02
C GLU A 192 0.80 11.49 -11.73
N ASN A 193 0.29 10.32 -12.15
CA ASN A 193 -1.08 9.90 -11.86
C ASN A 193 -1.28 9.48 -10.38
N CYS A 194 -0.22 9.18 -9.65
CA CYS A 194 -0.29 8.97 -8.20
C CYS A 194 -0.50 10.29 -7.43
N TYR A 195 -0.32 11.44 -8.07
CA TYR A 195 -0.37 12.75 -7.42
C TYR A 195 -1.49 13.65 -7.95
N TYR A 196 -1.45 14.06 -9.22
CA TYR A 196 -2.39 15.06 -9.75
C TYR A 196 -3.87 14.62 -9.77
N PRO A 197 -4.22 13.38 -10.17
CA PRO A 197 -5.60 12.91 -10.04
C PRO A 197 -6.06 12.82 -8.58
N ILE A 198 -5.18 12.44 -7.66
CA ILE A 198 -5.52 12.39 -6.23
C ILE A 198 -5.82 13.80 -5.70
N LEU A 199 -5.01 14.81 -6.04
CA LEU A 199 -5.30 16.20 -5.67
C LEU A 199 -6.68 16.66 -6.14
N ARG A 200 -7.13 16.20 -7.29
CA ARG A 200 -8.44 16.57 -7.85
C ARG A 200 -9.60 15.81 -7.23
N ASP A 201 -9.42 14.51 -7.01
CA ASP A 201 -10.53 13.58 -6.77
C ASP A 201 -10.68 13.18 -5.28
N ALA A 202 -9.62 13.24 -4.47
CA ALA A 202 -9.58 12.64 -3.13
C ALA A 202 -10.71 13.10 -2.20
N LYS A 203 -10.96 14.41 -2.13
CA LYS A 203 -12.02 14.97 -1.26
C LYS A 203 -13.38 14.40 -1.64
N LYS A 204 -13.73 14.48 -2.93
CA LYS A 204 -15.01 13.99 -3.43
C LYS A 204 -15.11 12.47 -3.30
N ALA A 205 -14.03 11.75 -3.55
CA ALA A 205 -14.00 10.29 -3.37
C ALA A 205 -14.28 9.90 -1.92
N LEU A 206 -13.69 10.60 -0.94
CA LEU A 206 -13.94 10.34 0.47
C LEU A 206 -15.39 10.70 0.89
N GLU A 207 -15.93 11.81 0.38
CA GLU A 207 -17.32 12.20 0.62
C GLU A 207 -18.30 11.12 0.09
N ASP A 208 -18.11 10.69 -1.15
CA ASP A 208 -18.99 9.69 -1.78
C ASP A 208 -18.82 8.30 -1.12
N ALA A 209 -17.59 7.91 -0.78
CA ALA A 209 -17.32 6.63 -0.12
C ALA A 209 -17.91 6.54 1.31
N LYS A 210 -18.01 7.66 2.04
CA LYS A 210 -18.74 7.70 3.33
C LYS A 210 -20.20 7.32 3.21
N GLU A 211 -20.80 7.63 2.06
CA GLU A 211 -22.19 7.27 1.72
C GLU A 211 -22.30 5.96 0.95
N TYR A 212 -21.22 5.15 0.90
CA TYR A 212 -21.11 3.92 0.11
C TYR A 212 -21.44 4.10 -1.38
N LYS A 213 -21.28 5.31 -1.90
CA LYS A 213 -21.54 5.66 -3.28
C LYS A 213 -20.31 5.41 -4.13
N LEU A 214 -20.44 4.52 -5.11
CA LEU A 214 -19.41 4.27 -6.10
C LEU A 214 -19.50 5.33 -7.22
N SER A 215 -18.75 6.42 -7.07
CA SER A 215 -18.61 7.46 -8.09
C SER A 215 -17.35 7.25 -8.92
N GLN A 216 -17.23 7.96 -10.01
CA GLN A 216 -16.04 7.94 -10.87
C GLN A 216 -14.78 8.39 -10.10
N GLU A 217 -14.93 9.34 -9.14
CA GLU A 217 -13.86 9.79 -8.26
C GLU A 217 -13.39 8.67 -7.34
N VAL A 218 -14.31 7.88 -6.76
CA VAL A 218 -13.99 6.71 -5.93
C VAL A 218 -13.26 5.66 -6.77
N GLU A 219 -13.78 5.29 -7.94
CA GLU A 219 -13.15 4.30 -8.82
C GLU A 219 -11.74 4.72 -9.23
N ARG A 220 -11.55 5.98 -9.69
CA ARG A 220 -10.22 6.49 -10.05
C ARG A 220 -9.26 6.50 -8.88
N THR A 221 -9.74 6.86 -7.68
CA THR A 221 -8.91 6.86 -6.47
C THR A 221 -8.48 5.44 -6.11
N ILE A 222 -9.38 4.46 -6.11
CA ILE A 222 -9.07 3.04 -5.89
C ILE A 222 -8.04 2.56 -6.92
N GLN A 223 -8.25 2.87 -8.21
CA GLN A 223 -7.35 2.49 -9.29
C GLN A 223 -5.96 3.11 -9.12
N ASN A 224 -5.88 4.37 -8.72
CA ASN A 224 -4.59 5.02 -8.47
C ASN A 224 -3.84 4.39 -7.29
N ILE A 225 -4.54 4.12 -6.19
CA ILE A 225 -3.91 3.49 -5.01
C ILE A 225 -3.39 2.10 -5.34
N ILE A 226 -4.19 1.25 -5.97
CA ILE A 226 -3.83 -0.15 -6.19
C ILE A 226 -2.97 -0.30 -7.45
N VAL A 227 -3.46 0.18 -8.59
CA VAL A 227 -2.88 -0.14 -9.90
C VAL A 227 -1.76 0.82 -10.28
N THR A 228 -2.02 2.14 -10.26
CA THR A 228 -1.00 3.11 -10.70
C THR A 228 0.23 3.06 -9.81
N THR A 229 0.05 3.08 -8.48
CA THR A 229 1.16 2.96 -7.52
C THR A 229 1.92 1.65 -7.69
N GLY A 230 1.19 0.55 -7.93
CA GLY A 230 1.80 -0.75 -8.20
C GLY A 230 2.57 -0.79 -9.53
N CYS A 231 2.06 -0.17 -10.60
CA CYS A 231 2.79 -0.04 -11.87
C CYS A 231 4.11 0.70 -11.66
N VAL A 232 4.10 1.85 -10.98
CA VAL A 232 5.34 2.58 -10.66
C VAL A 232 6.30 1.67 -9.92
N SER A 233 5.84 1.01 -8.85
CA SER A 233 6.66 0.12 -8.01
C SER A 233 7.31 -1.04 -8.79
N LEU A 234 6.67 -1.52 -9.86
CA LEU A 234 7.17 -2.64 -10.65
C LEU A 234 8.18 -2.24 -11.73
N ILE A 235 8.09 -1.01 -12.24
CA ILE A 235 8.84 -0.62 -13.45
C ILE A 235 9.97 0.37 -13.17
N VAL A 236 9.93 1.15 -12.09
CA VAL A 236 11.08 1.98 -11.70
C VAL A 236 12.20 1.12 -11.12
N ASN A 237 13.44 1.65 -11.13
CA ASN A 237 14.49 1.05 -10.34
C ASN A 237 14.03 0.90 -8.87
N PRO A 238 14.21 -0.25 -8.23
CA PRO A 238 13.82 -0.46 -6.82
C PRO A 238 14.27 0.66 -5.88
N GLU A 239 15.42 1.28 -6.12
CA GLU A 239 15.96 2.39 -5.32
C GLU A 239 15.15 3.69 -5.44
N TYR A 240 14.26 3.82 -6.43
CA TYR A 240 13.40 5.01 -6.60
C TYR A 240 12.00 4.83 -5.97
N ASN A 241 11.73 3.68 -5.35
CA ASN A 241 10.38 3.37 -4.87
C ASN A 241 9.96 4.15 -3.63
N SER A 242 10.92 4.60 -2.83
CA SER A 242 10.71 5.33 -1.58
C SER A 242 11.90 6.23 -1.26
N ALA A 243 11.73 7.14 -0.32
CA ALA A 243 12.76 8.06 0.13
C ALA A 243 12.49 8.51 1.58
N LEU A 244 12.49 9.82 1.85
CA LEU A 244 12.33 10.35 3.20
C LEU A 244 10.94 10.10 3.77
N SER A 245 9.87 10.13 2.98
CA SER A 245 8.52 9.91 3.50
C SER A 245 8.39 8.57 4.21
N HIS A 246 8.88 7.50 3.56
CA HIS A 246 8.90 6.17 4.14
C HIS A 246 9.99 5.99 5.20
N ALA A 247 11.18 6.57 5.01
CA ALA A 247 12.23 6.53 6.04
C ALA A 247 11.74 7.15 7.35
N LEU A 248 11.03 8.29 7.28
CA LEU A 248 10.47 8.95 8.45
C LEU A 248 9.30 8.15 9.06
N PHE A 249 8.50 7.46 8.24
CA PHE A 249 7.51 6.49 8.74
C PHE A 249 8.18 5.45 9.67
N TYR A 250 9.27 4.82 9.22
CA TYR A 250 10.01 3.85 10.05
C TYR A 250 10.65 4.49 11.29
N GLY A 251 11.05 5.76 11.21
CA GLY A 251 11.49 6.52 12.37
C GLY A 251 10.34 6.75 13.36
N LEU A 252 9.22 7.29 12.90
CA LEU A 252 8.06 7.60 13.75
C LEU A 252 7.47 6.36 14.43
N THR A 253 7.49 5.21 13.76
CA THR A 253 6.94 3.95 14.30
C THR A 253 7.82 3.29 15.38
N VAL A 254 8.97 3.86 15.76
CA VAL A 254 9.65 3.49 17.01
C VAL A 254 8.78 3.84 18.23
N ARG A 255 7.91 4.83 18.09
CA ARG A 255 6.88 5.17 19.09
C ARG A 255 5.71 4.21 18.98
N GLN A 256 5.51 3.39 20.02
CA GLN A 256 4.53 2.31 20.01
C GLN A 256 3.08 2.80 19.80
N HIS A 257 2.75 4.01 20.26
CA HIS A 257 1.42 4.58 20.02
C HIS A 257 1.20 4.90 18.55
N ILE A 258 2.23 5.36 17.83
CA ILE A 258 2.15 5.60 16.37
C ILE A 258 2.04 4.28 15.62
N GLU A 259 2.91 3.30 15.92
CA GLU A 259 2.90 1.98 15.28
C GLU A 259 1.54 1.27 15.40
N LYS A 260 0.87 1.40 16.55
CA LYS A 260 -0.40 0.71 16.82
C LYS A 260 -1.64 1.55 16.57
N GLY A 261 -1.53 2.88 16.68
CA GLY A 261 -2.67 3.81 16.61
C GLY A 261 -2.93 4.38 15.23
N HIS A 262 -1.90 4.50 14.41
CA HIS A 262 -1.96 5.16 13.10
C HIS A 262 -1.83 4.18 11.94
N LEU A 263 -2.36 4.56 10.79
CA LEU A 263 -2.24 3.75 9.57
C LEU A 263 -0.95 4.11 8.82
N HIS A 264 -0.39 3.14 8.10
CA HIS A 264 0.84 3.32 7.32
C HIS A 264 0.80 4.58 6.44
N GLY A 265 -0.18 4.69 5.56
CA GLY A 265 -0.28 5.82 4.63
C GLY A 265 -0.59 7.15 5.31
N GLU A 266 -1.23 7.13 6.48
CA GLU A 266 -1.41 8.31 7.33
C GLU A 266 -0.05 8.87 7.78
N VAL A 267 0.81 8.04 8.35
CA VAL A 267 2.14 8.46 8.81
C VAL A 267 3.06 8.82 7.64
N VAL A 268 3.02 8.04 6.54
CA VAL A 268 3.78 8.33 5.31
C VAL A 268 3.37 9.69 4.73
N SER A 269 2.09 10.06 4.80
CA SER A 269 1.62 11.34 4.28
C SER A 269 2.23 12.54 5.02
N TYR A 270 2.40 12.45 6.34
CA TYR A 270 3.16 13.45 7.10
C TYR A 270 4.61 13.54 6.64
N GLY A 271 5.25 12.38 6.49
CA GLY A 271 6.62 12.29 5.94
C GLY A 271 6.76 12.95 4.57
N THR A 272 5.70 12.90 3.74
CA THR A 272 5.68 13.56 2.43
C THR A 272 5.74 15.09 2.56
N LEU A 273 5.01 15.67 3.50
CA LEU A 273 5.11 17.12 3.77
C LEU A 273 6.50 17.51 4.28
N VAL A 274 7.08 16.70 5.19
CA VAL A 274 8.44 16.92 5.69
C VAL A 274 9.46 16.83 4.56
N GLN A 275 9.35 15.85 3.65
CA GLN A 275 10.23 15.73 2.49
C GLN A 275 10.14 16.94 1.55
N LEU A 276 8.92 17.39 1.24
CA LEU A 276 8.70 18.56 0.38
C LEU A 276 9.25 19.84 1.03
N MET A 277 9.09 20.00 2.33
CA MET A 277 9.66 21.13 3.08
C MET A 277 11.20 21.07 3.10
N MET A 278 11.78 19.90 3.36
CA MET A 278 13.24 19.70 3.37
C MET A 278 13.87 20.01 2.01
N ASP A 279 13.21 19.57 0.95
CA ASP A 279 13.68 19.72 -0.43
C ASP A 279 13.29 21.08 -1.06
N ASN A 280 12.67 21.97 -0.28
CA ASN A 280 12.22 23.29 -0.72
C ASN A 280 11.26 23.27 -1.94
N GLN A 281 10.45 22.22 -2.07
CA GLN A 281 9.44 22.04 -3.13
C GLN A 281 8.15 22.78 -2.77
N MET A 282 8.20 24.10 -2.59
CA MET A 282 7.15 24.90 -1.97
C MET A 282 5.81 24.87 -2.73
N GLU A 283 5.82 24.79 -4.06
CA GLU A 283 4.60 24.70 -4.86
C GLU A 283 3.86 23.36 -4.67
N LEU A 284 4.60 22.26 -4.59
CA LEU A 284 4.03 20.95 -4.30
C LEU A 284 3.60 20.86 -2.84
N LEU A 285 4.43 21.40 -1.91
CA LEU A 285 4.10 21.47 -0.50
C LEU A 285 2.76 22.17 -0.28
N LYS A 286 2.58 23.35 -0.87
CA LYS A 286 1.34 24.12 -0.71
C LYS A 286 0.10 23.34 -1.17
N LYS A 287 0.18 22.65 -2.31
CA LYS A 287 -0.93 21.85 -2.84
C LYS A 287 -1.21 20.63 -1.96
N THR A 288 -0.15 19.93 -1.54
CA THR A 288 -0.27 18.73 -0.69
C THR A 288 -0.81 19.11 0.69
N TYR A 289 -0.28 20.15 1.31
CA TYR A 289 -0.70 20.64 2.61
C TYR A 289 -2.19 21.01 2.63
N ARG A 290 -2.67 21.74 1.62
CA ARG A 290 -4.08 22.09 1.50
C ARG A 290 -4.99 20.87 1.38
N LEU A 291 -4.60 19.89 0.58
CA LEU A 291 -5.36 18.65 0.49
C LEU A 291 -5.38 17.93 1.84
N HIS A 292 -4.22 17.81 2.53
CA HIS A 292 -4.17 17.19 3.85
C HIS A 292 -5.09 17.87 4.84
N GLU A 293 -5.05 19.21 4.90
CA GLU A 293 -5.96 20.00 5.73
C GLU A 293 -7.44 19.75 5.38
N GLU A 294 -7.79 19.71 4.09
CA GLU A 294 -9.15 19.48 3.62
C GLU A 294 -9.71 18.09 3.94
N ILE A 295 -8.87 17.05 3.91
CA ILE A 295 -9.32 15.68 4.13
C ILE A 295 -8.90 15.11 5.49
N GLY A 296 -8.21 15.90 6.32
CA GLY A 296 -7.80 15.53 7.67
C GLY A 296 -6.61 14.56 7.72
N LEU A 297 -5.73 14.56 6.72
CA LEU A 297 -4.42 13.88 6.82
C LEU A 297 -3.48 14.72 7.72
N PRO A 298 -2.50 14.08 8.38
CA PRO A 298 -1.59 14.79 9.28
C PRO A 298 -0.85 15.94 8.61
N ILE A 299 -0.82 17.12 9.27
CA ILE A 299 -0.10 18.31 8.84
C ILE A 299 0.92 18.80 9.88
N CYS A 300 0.86 18.27 11.09
CA CYS A 300 1.76 18.63 12.18
C CYS A 300 2.02 17.42 13.10
N LEU A 301 3.00 17.54 14.00
CA LEU A 301 3.36 16.51 14.98
C LEU A 301 2.18 16.13 15.89
N ALA A 302 1.34 17.11 16.23
CA ALA A 302 0.20 16.87 17.11
C ALA A 302 -0.82 15.89 16.52
N ASP A 303 -0.94 15.82 15.19
CA ASP A 303 -1.82 14.86 14.49
C ASP A 303 -1.31 13.42 14.60
N LEU A 304 -0.05 13.24 14.99
CA LEU A 304 0.59 11.94 15.30
C LEU A 304 0.84 11.77 16.81
N GLU A 305 0.10 12.50 17.65
CA GLU A 305 0.19 12.46 19.11
C GLU A 305 1.59 12.81 19.68
N LEU A 306 2.39 13.57 18.91
CA LEU A 306 3.70 14.08 19.33
C LEU A 306 3.62 15.57 19.69
N ARG A 307 4.45 16.01 20.62
CA ARG A 307 4.52 17.42 20.98
C ARG A 307 5.64 18.12 20.21
N ARG A 308 5.41 19.39 19.83
CA ARG A 308 6.42 20.20 19.12
C ARG A 308 7.80 20.25 19.83
N ASN A 309 7.82 20.26 21.15
CA ASN A 309 9.03 20.34 21.97
C ASN A 309 9.50 18.98 22.50
N GLU A 310 8.96 17.90 21.95
CA GLU A 310 9.37 16.54 22.33
C GLU A 310 10.76 16.22 21.77
N ASP A 311 11.50 15.41 22.49
CA ASP A 311 12.77 14.86 21.99
C ASP A 311 12.46 13.85 20.86
N LEU A 312 12.92 14.16 19.65
CA LEU A 312 12.75 13.33 18.45
C LEU A 312 14.04 12.57 18.07
N SER A 313 15.07 12.57 18.94
CA SER A 313 16.39 12.01 18.59
C SER A 313 16.32 10.55 18.16
N ASP A 314 15.56 9.72 18.83
CA ASP A 314 15.34 8.30 18.49
C ASP A 314 14.65 8.11 17.12
N ILE A 315 13.69 8.99 16.79
CA ILE A 315 13.01 9.01 15.50
C ILE A 315 13.99 9.40 14.39
N LEU A 316 14.77 10.47 14.61
CA LEU A 316 15.72 10.99 13.64
C LEU A 316 16.87 10.00 13.39
N GLU A 317 17.45 9.43 14.43
CA GLU A 317 18.50 8.41 14.35
C GLU A 317 18.01 7.22 13.51
N LYS A 318 16.81 6.69 13.80
CA LYS A 318 16.22 5.58 13.05
C LYS A 318 15.91 5.95 11.59
N THR A 319 15.53 7.20 11.32
CA THR A 319 15.22 7.70 9.99
C THR A 319 16.48 7.77 9.12
N VAL A 320 17.55 8.39 9.61
CA VAL A 320 18.76 8.66 8.76
C VAL A 320 19.53 7.40 8.39
N ILE A 321 19.43 6.33 9.19
CA ILE A 321 20.06 5.03 8.87
C ILE A 321 19.19 4.13 8.01
N ASN A 322 17.96 4.55 7.70
CA ASN A 322 17.02 3.72 6.95
C ASN A 322 17.49 3.50 5.51
N GLN A 323 17.27 2.30 5.00
CA GLN A 323 17.67 1.91 3.65
C GLN A 323 17.01 2.76 2.55
N GLU A 324 15.84 3.34 2.79
CA GLU A 324 15.11 4.18 1.86
C GLU A 324 15.84 5.50 1.53
N LEU A 325 16.85 5.88 2.35
CA LEU A 325 17.71 7.04 2.10
C LEU A 325 19.05 6.68 1.45
N ARG A 326 19.27 5.42 1.05
CA ARG A 326 20.54 5.03 0.40
C ARG A 326 20.74 5.66 -0.97
N HIS A 327 19.65 5.92 -1.67
CA HIS A 327 19.67 6.50 -3.01
C HIS A 327 18.77 7.75 -3.06
N VAL A 328 19.36 8.88 -2.72
CA VAL A 328 18.71 10.20 -2.72
C VAL A 328 19.68 11.25 -3.24
N PRO A 329 19.21 12.40 -3.79
CA PRO A 329 20.05 13.35 -4.51
C PRO A 329 21.14 14.03 -3.68
N TYR A 330 21.04 14.01 -2.36
CA TYR A 330 22.02 14.57 -1.41
C TYR A 330 21.90 13.85 -0.06
N LYS A 331 22.97 13.99 0.75
CA LYS A 331 22.99 13.39 2.08
C LYS A 331 21.93 14.02 2.99
N VAL A 332 20.97 13.21 3.42
CA VAL A 332 19.97 13.59 4.42
C VAL A 332 20.55 13.39 5.81
N THR A 333 20.44 14.41 6.67
CA THR A 333 20.93 14.40 8.06
C THR A 333 19.79 14.64 9.04
N GLU A 334 19.99 14.25 10.30
CA GLU A 334 19.03 14.51 11.39
C GLU A 334 18.69 16.01 11.48
N GLU A 335 19.71 16.88 11.35
CA GLU A 335 19.52 18.33 11.40
C GLU A 335 18.62 18.83 10.26
N LEU A 336 18.80 18.32 9.02
CA LEU A 336 17.94 18.69 7.87
C LEU A 336 16.50 18.28 8.10
N ILE A 337 16.27 17.06 8.61
CA ILE A 337 14.94 16.54 8.89
C ILE A 337 14.28 17.35 10.01
N LEU A 338 14.99 17.56 11.13
CA LEU A 338 14.47 18.33 12.25
C LEU A 338 14.12 19.76 11.85
N ASN A 339 14.98 20.42 11.08
CA ASN A 339 14.71 21.77 10.57
C ASN A 339 13.47 21.79 9.67
N ALA A 340 13.26 20.76 8.84
CA ALA A 340 12.08 20.65 8.00
C ALA A 340 10.81 20.43 8.83
N ILE A 341 10.86 19.57 9.84
CA ILE A 341 9.76 19.35 10.79
C ILE A 341 9.40 20.67 11.49
N MET A 342 10.38 21.39 12.05
CA MET A 342 10.13 22.63 12.76
C MET A 342 9.58 23.73 11.84
N LYS A 343 10.05 23.84 10.60
CA LYS A 343 9.49 24.75 9.61
C LYS A 343 8.06 24.38 9.23
N LEU A 344 7.75 23.08 9.14
CA LEU A 344 6.39 22.61 8.86
C LEU A 344 5.45 22.94 10.01
N GLU A 345 5.89 22.83 11.28
CA GLU A 345 5.11 23.25 12.44
C GLU A 345 4.73 24.75 12.42
N ASP A 346 5.54 25.59 11.78
CA ASP A 346 5.29 27.03 11.62
C ASP A 346 4.54 27.37 10.32
N TYR A 347 4.40 26.40 9.40
CA TYR A 347 3.74 26.61 8.12
C TYR A 347 2.22 26.72 8.28
N ARG A 348 1.59 27.59 7.46
CA ARG A 348 0.14 27.86 7.54
C ARG A 348 -0.57 27.81 6.18
N GLY A 349 0.03 27.18 5.18
CA GLY A 349 -0.56 27.00 3.84
C GLY A 349 -0.24 28.06 2.81
#